data_81321f51d94ca7f6bb7dcd9e13684220
#
_entry.id   81321f51d94ca7f6bb7dcd9e13684220
#
_cell.length_a   1.000
_cell.length_b   1.000
_cell.length_c   1.000
_cell.angle_alpha   90.00
_cell.angle_beta   90.00
_cell.angle_gamma   90.00
#
_symmetry.space_group_name_H-M   'P 1'
#
loop_
_entity.id
_entity.type
_entity.pdbx_description
1 polymer ?
#
loop_
_entity_poly.entity_id
_entity_poly.type
_entity_poly.pdbx_seq_one_letter_code
_entity_poly.pdbx_strand_id
1 'polypeptide(L)'
;MLTDIEIAQQAKMKKIGEIAANLGIEEDEVEQYGHYKAKLNQNLFNRLADKPDGKLILVTAINPTPAGEGKTTTSVGLCEAMNKTGRKAILALREPSLGPVFGIKGGAAGGGYAQVVPMEDINLHFTGDMHAITAANNLLAALMDNHIQQGNALGIDVRRILFKRCLDMNDRALRNIVIGMGGKVNGIPREDHFHITVASEIMAILCLASDLEDLKKRLGNILVAYTYSGEPVYARDLKAVGAMTALLKDAINPNLVQTLEGNPALIHGGPFANIAHGCNSVRATKLALKLADYTITEAGFGSDLGAEKFFDIKCRCAGLKPDCTVLVATIRALKYNGGVAKPDLTKENVEALEKGIVNLGVHIDNLKKFGVPVVVAINHFYTDTEAEIAVVKKYCEDHGAKVAFSDVFLKGGDGGIELANAVVETIESTRSEYKPLYDEKLSIKEKLDVIAKEIYRADGVNYTAKADKAIKEIESLGLDRVPVCVAKTQYSLSDDPTKLGRPEHFTINVSDVRASAGAGFVVVYTGDVMTMPGLPKVPAADNIDVDADGRITGLF
;
A
#
# COMPACT_ATOMS: atom_id res chain seq x y z
N MET A 1 20.96 -22.17 0.16
CA MET A 1 19.90 -21.59 1.01
C MET A 1 18.57 -21.95 0.35
N LEU A 2 17.57 -22.37 1.10
CA LEU A 2 16.23 -22.63 0.54
C LEU A 2 15.64 -21.33 0.00
N THR A 3 14.82 -21.44 -1.04
CA THR A 3 14.02 -20.33 -1.58
C THR A 3 12.85 -20.01 -0.65
N ASP A 4 12.25 -18.83 -0.78
CA ASP A 4 11.13 -18.41 0.06
C ASP A 4 9.94 -19.39 -0.03
N ILE A 5 9.62 -19.89 -1.23
CA ILE A 5 8.56 -20.88 -1.41
C ILE A 5 8.92 -22.24 -0.77
N GLU A 6 10.15 -22.68 -0.86
CA GLU A 6 10.58 -23.93 -0.22
C GLU A 6 10.49 -23.84 1.31
N ILE A 7 10.84 -22.70 1.89
CA ILE A 7 10.66 -22.42 3.33
C ILE A 7 9.18 -22.45 3.69
N ALA A 8 8.32 -21.75 2.93
CA ALA A 8 6.89 -21.70 3.16
C ALA A 8 6.22 -23.08 3.06
N GLN A 9 6.62 -23.90 2.07
CA GLN A 9 6.09 -25.26 1.87
C GLN A 9 6.49 -26.24 2.98
N GLN A 10 7.57 -25.98 3.71
CA GLN A 10 7.99 -26.76 4.86
C GLN A 10 7.33 -26.34 6.18
N ALA A 11 6.56 -25.25 6.15
CA ALA A 11 5.92 -24.70 7.34
C ALA A 11 4.90 -25.68 7.95
N LYS A 12 4.97 -25.87 9.26
CA LYS A 12 3.98 -26.63 10.03
C LYS A 12 2.88 -25.67 10.52
N MET A 13 1.95 -25.34 9.62
CA MET A 13 0.87 -24.41 9.93
C MET A 13 -0.11 -24.99 10.94
N LYS A 14 -0.54 -24.16 11.90
CA LYS A 14 -1.71 -24.42 12.76
C LYS A 14 -2.99 -24.29 11.94
N LYS A 15 -4.06 -24.98 12.33
CA LYS A 15 -5.37 -24.73 11.73
C LYS A 15 -5.82 -23.30 12.06
N ILE A 16 -6.51 -22.66 11.12
CA ILE A 16 -6.90 -21.24 11.28
C ILE A 16 -7.84 -21.03 12.46
N GLY A 17 -8.66 -22.03 12.79
CA GLY A 17 -9.50 -21.99 13.99
C GLY A 17 -8.71 -21.92 15.29
N GLU A 18 -7.51 -22.53 15.36
CA GLU A 18 -6.61 -22.44 16.52
C GLU A 18 -6.02 -21.03 16.64
N ILE A 19 -5.64 -20.43 15.51
CA ILE A 19 -5.16 -19.04 15.47
C ILE A 19 -6.26 -18.07 15.93
N ALA A 20 -7.49 -18.25 15.45
CA ALA A 20 -8.63 -17.45 15.86
C ALA A 20 -8.95 -17.61 17.37
N ALA A 21 -8.98 -18.84 17.87
CA ALA A 21 -9.23 -19.11 19.30
C ALA A 21 -8.18 -18.46 20.21
N ASN A 22 -6.91 -18.46 19.81
CA ASN A 22 -5.82 -17.81 20.56
C ASN A 22 -5.97 -16.28 20.63
N LEU A 23 -6.71 -15.68 19.68
CA LEU A 23 -7.07 -14.27 19.70
C LEU A 23 -8.38 -13.98 20.47
N GLY A 24 -9.04 -15.01 20.99
CA GLY A 24 -10.36 -14.89 21.64
C GLY A 24 -11.48 -14.57 20.64
N ILE A 25 -11.34 -15.02 19.40
CA ILE A 25 -12.37 -14.91 18.36
C ILE A 25 -13.28 -16.14 18.46
N GLU A 26 -14.59 -15.93 18.47
CA GLU A 26 -15.60 -16.99 18.58
C GLU A 26 -15.83 -17.67 17.23
N GLU A 27 -16.37 -18.91 17.25
CA GLU A 27 -16.50 -19.73 16.03
C GLU A 27 -17.44 -19.10 15.01
N ASP A 28 -18.52 -18.46 15.43
CA ASP A 28 -19.50 -17.79 14.57
C ASP A 28 -19.00 -16.43 14.03
N GLU A 29 -17.86 -15.94 14.50
CA GLU A 29 -17.17 -14.73 14.02
C GLU A 29 -16.17 -15.05 12.89
N VAL A 30 -15.93 -16.34 12.60
CA VAL A 30 -14.92 -16.84 11.65
C VAL A 30 -15.58 -17.60 10.51
N GLU A 31 -15.31 -17.16 9.30
CA GLU A 31 -15.69 -17.89 8.08
C GLU A 31 -14.44 -18.52 7.48
N GLN A 32 -14.31 -19.86 7.61
CA GLN A 32 -13.12 -20.59 7.17
C GLN A 32 -13.11 -20.79 5.64
N TYR A 33 -11.99 -20.47 5.03
CA TYR A 33 -11.66 -20.72 3.62
C TYR A 33 -10.60 -21.82 3.54
N GLY A 34 -11.00 -23.06 3.82
CA GLY A 34 -10.10 -24.20 4.01
C GLY A 34 -9.48 -24.23 5.41
N HIS A 35 -8.31 -24.86 5.54
CA HIS A 35 -7.71 -25.13 6.86
C HIS A 35 -6.87 -23.98 7.43
N TYR A 36 -6.36 -23.07 6.60
CA TYR A 36 -5.27 -22.17 6.96
C TYR A 36 -5.56 -20.68 6.72
N LYS A 37 -6.77 -20.36 6.24
CA LYS A 37 -7.22 -18.98 6.02
C LYS A 37 -8.68 -18.82 6.37
N ALA A 38 -9.08 -17.63 6.79
CA ALA A 38 -10.46 -17.32 7.14
C ALA A 38 -10.78 -15.85 6.92
N LYS A 39 -12.06 -15.50 6.80
CA LYS A 39 -12.56 -14.14 6.92
C LYS A 39 -13.14 -13.90 8.31
N LEU A 40 -13.02 -12.67 8.80
CA LEU A 40 -13.56 -12.23 10.08
C LEU A 40 -14.78 -11.34 9.82
N ASN A 41 -15.94 -11.76 10.32
CA ASN A 41 -17.22 -11.14 9.98
C ASN A 41 -17.60 -9.95 10.88
N GLN A 42 -18.73 -9.31 10.59
CA GLN A 42 -19.20 -8.11 11.27
C GLN A 42 -19.52 -8.32 12.77
N ASN A 43 -19.88 -9.54 13.20
CA ASN A 43 -20.19 -9.82 14.59
C ASN A 43 -18.98 -9.55 15.50
N LEU A 44 -17.78 -9.93 15.04
CA LEU A 44 -16.53 -9.66 15.74
C LEU A 44 -16.30 -8.15 15.93
N PHE A 45 -16.53 -7.33 14.90
CA PHE A 45 -16.40 -5.87 15.01
C PHE A 45 -17.38 -5.30 16.03
N ASN A 46 -18.62 -5.78 16.03
CA ASN A 46 -19.65 -5.34 16.96
C ASN A 46 -19.29 -5.69 18.41
N ARG A 47 -18.84 -6.92 18.65
CA ARG A 47 -18.46 -7.40 19.99
C ARG A 47 -17.25 -6.65 20.56
N LEU A 48 -16.29 -6.29 19.71
CA LEU A 48 -15.05 -5.63 20.13
C LEU A 48 -15.14 -4.08 20.09
N ALA A 49 -16.28 -3.49 19.73
CA ALA A 49 -16.40 -2.06 19.48
C ALA A 49 -15.89 -1.20 20.66
N ASP A 50 -16.24 -1.56 21.89
CA ASP A 50 -15.89 -0.81 23.10
C ASP A 50 -14.55 -1.23 23.74
N LYS A 51 -13.87 -2.25 23.18
CA LYS A 51 -12.55 -2.68 23.68
C LYS A 51 -11.52 -1.57 23.38
N PRO A 52 -10.62 -1.23 24.34
CA PRO A 52 -9.56 -0.26 24.07
C PRO A 52 -8.62 -0.75 22.97
N ASP A 53 -8.08 0.21 22.21
CA ASP A 53 -7.10 -0.07 21.17
C ASP A 53 -5.73 -0.39 21.76
N GLY A 54 -5.03 -1.33 21.13
CA GLY A 54 -3.60 -1.55 21.34
C GLY A 54 -2.75 -0.45 20.69
N LYS A 55 -1.43 -0.65 20.71
CA LYS A 55 -0.44 0.25 20.14
C LYS A 55 -0.28 0.04 18.64
N LEU A 56 -0.27 1.12 17.87
CA LEU A 56 -0.11 1.10 16.41
C LEU A 56 1.32 1.43 16.01
N ILE A 57 1.97 0.50 15.31
CA ILE A 57 3.33 0.62 14.80
C ILE A 57 3.28 0.63 13.27
N LEU A 58 3.77 1.70 12.67
CA LEU A 58 3.95 1.80 11.22
C LEU A 58 5.36 1.34 10.84
N VAL A 59 5.48 0.42 9.90
CA VAL A 59 6.75 0.08 9.24
C VAL A 59 6.80 0.74 7.87
N THR A 60 7.83 1.52 7.64
CA THR A 60 8.12 2.20 6.37
C THR A 60 9.60 2.05 6.01
N ALA A 61 10.08 2.68 4.95
CA ALA A 61 11.48 2.60 4.56
C ALA A 61 11.99 3.93 3.97
N ILE A 62 13.29 4.01 3.76
CA ILE A 62 13.94 5.00 2.90
C ILE A 62 13.55 4.78 1.45
N ASN A 63 13.99 5.66 0.52
CA ASN A 63 13.73 5.44 -0.92
C ASN A 63 14.30 4.08 -1.36
N PRO A 64 13.46 3.22 -2.01
CA PRO A 64 13.85 1.86 -2.30
C PRO A 64 14.82 1.75 -3.47
N THR A 65 15.66 0.71 -3.42
CA THR A 65 16.29 0.18 -4.62
C THR A 65 15.25 -0.61 -5.45
N PRO A 66 15.54 -0.92 -6.72
CA PRO A 66 14.68 -1.80 -7.51
C PRO A 66 14.50 -3.22 -6.92
N ALA A 67 15.38 -3.66 -6.02
CA ALA A 67 15.25 -4.94 -5.30
C ALA A 67 14.30 -4.87 -4.09
N GLY A 68 13.95 -3.66 -3.63
CA GLY A 68 13.17 -3.45 -2.41
C GLY A 68 14.02 -3.43 -1.14
N GLU A 69 13.41 -3.01 -0.01
CA GLU A 69 14.14 -2.80 1.26
C GLU A 69 13.71 -3.77 2.37
N GLY A 70 12.87 -4.75 2.07
CA GLY A 70 12.46 -5.77 3.03
C GLY A 70 11.50 -5.28 4.11
N LYS A 71 10.63 -4.28 3.82
CA LYS A 71 9.63 -3.79 4.79
C LYS A 71 8.73 -4.90 5.33
N THR A 72 8.15 -5.70 4.44
CA THR A 72 7.23 -6.78 4.84
C THR A 72 7.96 -7.83 5.67
N THR A 73 9.16 -8.23 5.26
CA THR A 73 10.04 -9.14 6.03
C THR A 73 10.33 -8.58 7.41
N THR A 74 10.67 -7.28 7.50
CA THR A 74 10.90 -6.61 8.80
C THR A 74 9.61 -6.55 9.64
N SER A 75 8.46 -6.27 9.03
CA SER A 75 7.17 -6.23 9.75
C SER A 75 6.80 -7.60 10.33
N VAL A 76 6.96 -8.66 9.54
CA VAL A 76 6.69 -10.04 9.98
C VAL A 76 7.64 -10.43 11.10
N GLY A 77 8.96 -10.27 10.91
CA GLY A 77 9.95 -10.62 11.92
C GLY A 77 9.82 -9.80 13.21
N LEU A 78 9.43 -8.53 13.12
CA LEU A 78 9.12 -7.71 14.30
C LEU A 78 7.91 -8.27 15.08
N CYS A 79 6.85 -8.68 14.39
CA CYS A 79 5.69 -9.30 15.01
C CYS A 79 6.06 -10.63 15.70
N GLU A 80 6.82 -11.48 15.03
CA GLU A 80 7.32 -12.74 15.58
C GLU A 80 8.20 -12.50 16.82
N ALA A 81 9.12 -11.54 16.76
CA ALA A 81 9.99 -11.16 17.88
C ALA A 81 9.21 -10.63 19.09
N MET A 82 8.19 -9.80 18.85
CA MET A 82 7.33 -9.31 19.92
C MET A 82 6.59 -10.46 20.62
N ASN A 83 6.02 -11.39 19.85
CA ASN A 83 5.34 -12.56 20.42
C ASN A 83 6.32 -13.48 21.17
N LYS A 84 7.53 -13.71 20.65
CA LYS A 84 8.59 -14.47 21.36
C LYS A 84 8.99 -13.85 22.69
N THR A 85 8.94 -12.54 22.79
CA THR A 85 9.27 -11.81 24.02
C THR A 85 8.06 -11.61 24.95
N GLY A 86 6.96 -12.36 24.70
CA GLY A 86 5.78 -12.40 25.57
C GLY A 86 4.79 -11.25 25.36
N ARG A 87 4.94 -10.48 24.28
CA ARG A 87 4.03 -9.36 23.92
C ARG A 87 3.02 -9.85 22.89
N LYS A 88 1.74 -9.54 23.08
CA LYS A 88 0.70 -9.90 22.12
C LYS A 88 0.73 -8.95 20.93
N ALA A 89 1.25 -9.41 19.82
CA ALA A 89 1.35 -8.64 18.59
C ALA A 89 0.61 -9.32 17.42
N ILE A 90 0.05 -8.51 16.52
CA ILE A 90 -0.64 -8.92 15.31
C ILE A 90 -0.20 -8.07 14.12
N LEU A 91 -0.16 -8.67 12.94
CA LEU A 91 0.11 -7.99 11.68
C LEU A 91 -1.18 -7.52 11.00
N ALA A 92 -1.10 -6.38 10.32
CA ALA A 92 -2.11 -5.90 9.37
C ALA A 92 -1.41 -5.46 8.08
N LEU A 93 -1.49 -6.30 7.03
CA LEU A 93 -0.72 -6.18 5.79
C LEU A 93 -1.61 -6.05 4.57
N ARG A 94 -1.02 -5.66 3.44
CA ARG A 94 -1.70 -5.61 2.15
C ARG A 94 -1.74 -6.99 1.50
N GLU A 95 -2.83 -7.22 0.74
CA GLU A 95 -2.95 -8.35 -0.18
C GLU A 95 -2.15 -8.07 -1.46
N PRO A 96 -1.36 -9.03 -1.98
CA PRO A 96 -0.63 -8.87 -3.22
C PRO A 96 -1.55 -8.93 -4.44
N SER A 97 -1.15 -8.21 -5.50
CA SER A 97 -1.78 -8.25 -6.83
C SER A 97 -1.05 -9.24 -7.72
N LEU A 98 -1.78 -9.95 -8.59
CA LEU A 98 -1.21 -10.93 -9.52
C LEU A 98 -0.21 -10.30 -10.50
N GLY A 99 -0.44 -9.08 -10.95
CA GLY A 99 0.46 -8.41 -11.88
C GLY A 99 1.91 -8.35 -11.40
N PRO A 100 2.22 -7.80 -10.21
CA PRO A 100 3.56 -7.86 -9.62
C PRO A 100 4.09 -9.26 -9.37
N VAL A 101 3.25 -10.19 -8.94
CA VAL A 101 3.63 -11.59 -8.67
C VAL A 101 4.16 -12.28 -9.93
N PHE A 102 3.49 -12.12 -11.06
CA PHE A 102 3.92 -12.66 -12.35
C PHE A 102 4.89 -11.75 -13.12
N GLY A 103 5.13 -10.53 -12.64
CA GLY A 103 5.99 -9.51 -13.25
C GLY A 103 7.44 -9.54 -12.77
N ILE A 104 7.80 -8.59 -11.90
CA ILE A 104 9.20 -8.36 -11.47
C ILE A 104 9.44 -8.82 -10.04
N LYS A 105 8.42 -8.74 -9.18
CA LYS A 105 8.57 -8.91 -7.73
C LYS A 105 7.73 -10.05 -7.23
N GLY A 106 8.27 -10.70 -6.22
CA GLY A 106 7.55 -11.53 -5.31
C GLY A 106 6.34 -10.86 -4.66
N GLY A 107 5.49 -11.69 -4.11
CA GLY A 107 4.32 -11.26 -3.40
C GLY A 107 4.64 -10.50 -2.12
N ALA A 108 3.60 -10.05 -1.43
CA ALA A 108 3.71 -9.30 -0.19
C ALA A 108 3.71 -10.19 1.07
N ALA A 109 4.24 -11.41 0.98
CA ALA A 109 4.21 -12.39 2.08
C ALA A 109 5.44 -12.33 3.03
N GLY A 110 6.41 -11.45 2.77
CA GLY A 110 7.70 -11.44 3.46
C GLY A 110 8.74 -12.29 2.74
N GLY A 111 9.81 -12.68 3.41
CA GLY A 111 10.87 -13.50 2.82
C GLY A 111 11.76 -14.18 3.87
N GLY A 112 12.51 -15.20 3.45
CA GLY A 112 13.32 -16.02 4.35
C GLY A 112 12.46 -16.67 5.44
N TYR A 113 12.91 -16.57 6.68
CA TYR A 113 12.20 -17.11 7.84
C TYR A 113 11.19 -16.13 8.47
N ALA A 114 10.96 -14.97 7.86
CA ALA A 114 9.95 -14.00 8.26
C ALA A 114 8.87 -13.86 7.16
N GLN A 115 7.96 -14.83 7.10
CA GLN A 115 6.90 -14.91 6.10
C GLN A 115 5.52 -15.11 6.73
N VAL A 116 4.49 -14.68 5.99
CA VAL A 116 3.09 -15.02 6.24
C VAL A 116 2.70 -16.20 5.35
N VAL A 117 2.00 -17.17 5.94
CA VAL A 117 1.57 -18.41 5.24
C VAL A 117 0.05 -18.63 5.40
N PRO A 118 -0.61 -19.30 4.43
CA PRO A 118 -0.08 -20.00 3.24
C PRO A 118 0.36 -19.04 2.12
N MET A 119 1.63 -19.04 1.78
CA MET A 119 2.24 -18.10 0.84
C MET A 119 1.66 -18.22 -0.57
N GLU A 120 1.45 -19.44 -1.06
CA GLU A 120 0.91 -19.71 -2.40
C GLU A 120 -0.50 -19.12 -2.55
N ASP A 121 -1.40 -19.39 -1.59
CA ASP A 121 -2.77 -18.88 -1.62
C ASP A 121 -2.80 -17.35 -1.57
N ILE A 122 -1.99 -16.75 -0.70
CA ILE A 122 -1.90 -15.28 -0.54
C ILE A 122 -1.47 -14.63 -1.86
N ASN A 123 -0.50 -15.20 -2.56
CA ASN A 123 0.07 -14.62 -3.77
C ASN A 123 -0.73 -14.92 -5.06
N LEU A 124 -1.58 -15.93 -5.06
CA LEU A 124 -2.35 -16.35 -6.23
C LEU A 124 -3.85 -16.05 -6.06
N HIS A 125 -4.61 -17.02 -5.60
CA HIS A 125 -6.04 -16.87 -5.34
C HIS A 125 -6.33 -17.02 -3.85
N PHE A 126 -6.41 -15.90 -3.16
CA PHE A 126 -6.51 -15.89 -1.71
C PHE A 126 -7.91 -16.26 -1.22
N THR A 127 -8.82 -15.29 -1.14
CA THR A 127 -10.20 -15.47 -0.72
C THR A 127 -11.20 -14.85 -1.71
N GLY A 128 -10.71 -14.35 -2.84
CA GLY A 128 -11.52 -13.79 -3.92
C GLY A 128 -11.69 -12.28 -3.89
N ASP A 129 -11.01 -11.54 -3.00
CA ASP A 129 -11.17 -10.09 -2.86
C ASP A 129 -10.77 -9.33 -4.13
N MET A 130 -9.64 -9.69 -4.75
CA MET A 130 -9.18 -9.08 -6.01
C MET A 130 -10.17 -9.32 -7.15
N HIS A 131 -10.75 -10.53 -7.23
CA HIS A 131 -11.78 -10.84 -8.20
C HIS A 131 -13.07 -10.04 -7.96
N ALA A 132 -13.51 -9.93 -6.71
CA ALA A 132 -14.71 -9.15 -6.35
C ALA A 132 -14.55 -7.66 -6.70
N ILE A 133 -13.38 -7.09 -6.42
CA ILE A 133 -13.06 -5.71 -6.77
C ILE A 133 -13.06 -5.50 -8.28
N THR A 134 -12.40 -6.40 -9.03
CA THR A 134 -12.39 -6.38 -10.51
C THR A 134 -13.81 -6.47 -11.07
N ALA A 135 -14.63 -7.40 -10.55
CA ALA A 135 -16.00 -7.60 -10.99
C ALA A 135 -16.88 -6.36 -10.71
N ALA A 136 -16.80 -5.79 -9.50
CA ALA A 136 -17.54 -4.58 -9.14
C ALA A 136 -17.14 -3.37 -9.99
N ASN A 137 -15.85 -3.19 -10.24
CA ASN A 137 -15.35 -2.14 -11.10
C ASN A 137 -15.87 -2.28 -12.53
N ASN A 138 -15.78 -3.46 -13.10
CA ASN A 138 -16.19 -3.71 -14.48
C ASN A 138 -17.71 -3.71 -14.65
N LEU A 139 -18.46 -4.07 -13.61
CA LEU A 139 -19.92 -3.90 -13.60
C LEU A 139 -20.30 -2.43 -13.73
N LEU A 140 -19.68 -1.51 -12.99
CA LEU A 140 -19.96 -0.07 -13.11
C LEU A 140 -19.65 0.43 -14.52
N ALA A 141 -18.52 0.04 -15.11
CA ALA A 141 -18.16 0.40 -16.47
C ALA A 141 -19.17 -0.15 -17.50
N ALA A 142 -19.63 -1.39 -17.32
CA ALA A 142 -20.63 -2.00 -18.19
C ALA A 142 -22.00 -1.33 -18.06
N LEU A 143 -22.43 -0.96 -16.84
CA LEU A 143 -23.68 -0.24 -16.61
C LEU A 143 -23.66 1.15 -17.23
N MET A 144 -22.53 1.85 -17.18
CA MET A 144 -22.36 3.14 -17.83
C MET A 144 -22.48 3.02 -19.36
N ASP A 145 -21.79 2.07 -19.98
CA ASP A 145 -21.88 1.82 -21.44
C ASP A 145 -23.27 1.36 -21.86
N ASN A 146 -23.92 0.52 -21.05
CA ASN A 146 -25.30 0.10 -21.28
C ASN A 146 -26.27 1.29 -21.19
N HIS A 147 -26.09 2.19 -20.22
CA HIS A 147 -26.91 3.41 -20.12
C HIS A 147 -26.81 4.27 -21.39
N ILE A 148 -25.59 4.46 -21.91
CA ILE A 148 -25.36 5.19 -23.16
C ILE A 148 -26.04 4.47 -24.33
N GLN A 149 -25.90 3.15 -24.45
CA GLN A 149 -26.48 2.34 -25.51
C GLN A 149 -28.01 2.35 -25.49
N GLN A 150 -28.64 2.39 -24.32
CA GLN A 150 -30.09 2.30 -24.13
C GLN A 150 -30.79 3.69 -24.11
N GLY A 151 -30.19 4.68 -24.77
CA GLY A 151 -30.81 5.98 -24.97
C GLY A 151 -30.20 7.14 -24.20
N ASN A 152 -29.20 6.89 -23.34
CA ASN A 152 -28.41 7.93 -22.64
C ASN A 152 -29.26 9.02 -21.97
N ALA A 153 -30.24 8.60 -21.17
CA ALA A 153 -31.19 9.53 -20.51
C ALA A 153 -30.50 10.58 -19.63
N LEU A 154 -29.32 10.29 -19.08
CA LEU A 154 -28.51 11.24 -18.30
C LEU A 154 -27.73 12.22 -19.19
N GLY A 155 -27.67 12.01 -20.51
CA GLY A 155 -26.94 12.86 -21.42
C GLY A 155 -25.42 12.82 -21.25
N ILE A 156 -24.85 11.64 -20.94
CA ILE A 156 -23.40 11.44 -20.76
C ILE A 156 -22.66 11.80 -22.06
N ASP A 157 -21.69 12.70 -21.96
CA ASP A 157 -20.78 13.01 -23.08
C ASP A 157 -19.74 11.88 -23.20
N VAL A 158 -19.83 11.11 -24.28
CA VAL A 158 -18.93 9.96 -24.53
C VAL A 158 -17.46 10.33 -24.66
N ARG A 159 -17.15 11.63 -24.83
CA ARG A 159 -15.78 12.17 -24.84
C ARG A 159 -15.27 12.55 -23.45
N ARG A 160 -16.13 12.54 -22.43
CA ARG A 160 -15.83 12.93 -21.05
C ARG A 160 -16.11 11.82 -20.04
N ILE A 161 -15.85 10.57 -20.43
CA ILE A 161 -15.92 9.40 -19.56
C ILE A 161 -14.60 9.27 -18.81
N LEU A 162 -14.68 9.31 -17.48
CA LEU A 162 -13.54 9.25 -16.58
C LEU A 162 -13.28 7.83 -16.06
N PHE A 163 -14.35 7.08 -15.78
CA PHE A 163 -14.29 5.75 -15.18
C PHE A 163 -13.77 4.71 -16.20
N LYS A 164 -12.88 3.83 -15.74
CA LYS A 164 -12.18 2.86 -16.58
C LYS A 164 -12.37 1.44 -16.06
N ARG A 165 -12.18 0.45 -16.96
CA ARG A 165 -12.14 -0.96 -16.62
C ARG A 165 -10.86 -1.32 -15.88
N CYS A 166 -10.80 -2.48 -15.26
CA CYS A 166 -9.59 -2.98 -14.64
C CYS A 166 -9.38 -4.47 -14.88
N LEU A 167 -8.12 -4.90 -14.72
CA LEU A 167 -7.69 -6.29 -14.78
C LEU A 167 -6.51 -6.45 -13.81
N ASP A 168 -6.51 -7.53 -13.01
CA ASP A 168 -5.41 -7.77 -12.05
C ASP A 168 -4.24 -8.52 -12.71
N MET A 169 -3.67 -7.90 -13.75
CA MET A 169 -2.51 -8.40 -14.47
C MET A 169 -1.73 -7.25 -15.10
N ASN A 170 -0.41 -7.40 -15.28
CA ASN A 170 0.42 -6.47 -16.00
C ASN A 170 0.25 -6.70 -17.51
N ASP A 171 -0.47 -5.82 -18.19
CA ASP A 171 -0.70 -5.93 -19.64
C ASP A 171 -0.60 -4.56 -20.33
N ARG A 172 0.55 -4.28 -20.92
CA ARG A 172 0.77 -2.99 -21.63
C ARG A 172 -0.11 -2.80 -22.86
N ALA A 173 -0.65 -3.86 -23.44
CA ALA A 173 -1.53 -3.76 -24.60
C ALA A 173 -2.88 -3.12 -24.25
N LEU A 174 -3.26 -3.13 -22.98
CA LEU A 174 -4.50 -2.54 -22.48
C LEU A 174 -4.39 -1.05 -22.10
N ARG A 175 -3.23 -0.42 -22.27
CA ARG A 175 -3.01 1.00 -21.93
C ARG A 175 -3.79 1.95 -22.81
N ASN A 176 -3.88 1.63 -24.10
CA ASN A 176 -4.66 2.41 -25.07
C ASN A 176 -5.35 1.43 -26.02
N ILE A 177 -6.66 1.39 -25.95
CA ILE A 177 -7.52 0.47 -26.72
C ILE A 177 -8.70 1.22 -27.32
N VAL A 178 -9.33 0.63 -28.31
CA VAL A 178 -10.62 1.10 -28.84
C VAL A 178 -11.68 0.09 -28.45
N ILE A 179 -12.76 0.57 -27.84
CA ILE A 179 -13.93 -0.27 -27.47
C ILE A 179 -15.16 0.15 -28.30
N GLY A 180 -16.22 -0.65 -28.24
CA GLY A 180 -17.48 -0.39 -28.93
C GLY A 180 -17.43 -0.60 -30.46
N MET A 181 -16.42 -1.33 -30.96
CA MET A 181 -16.31 -1.67 -32.39
C MET A 181 -17.33 -2.74 -32.80
N GLY A 182 -17.62 -2.82 -34.10
CA GLY A 182 -18.53 -3.85 -34.66
C GLY A 182 -19.95 -3.35 -34.93
N GLY A 183 -20.15 -2.04 -34.98
CA GLY A 183 -21.39 -1.39 -35.39
C GLY A 183 -22.34 -1.06 -34.23
N LYS A 184 -23.50 -0.53 -34.57
CA LYS A 184 -24.48 0.11 -33.67
C LYS A 184 -24.89 -0.76 -32.49
N VAL A 185 -24.92 -2.06 -32.64
CA VAL A 185 -25.35 -2.99 -31.57
C VAL A 185 -24.30 -3.17 -30.47
N ASN A 186 -23.05 -2.81 -30.71
CA ASN A 186 -21.92 -2.98 -29.81
C ASN A 186 -21.53 -1.71 -29.03
N GLY A 187 -22.25 -0.60 -29.25
CA GLY A 187 -22.02 0.66 -28.56
C GLY A 187 -21.41 1.74 -29.42
N ILE A 188 -20.78 2.74 -28.79
CA ILE A 188 -20.14 3.87 -29.46
C ILE A 188 -18.64 3.66 -29.43
N PRO A 189 -17.95 3.59 -30.59
CA PRO A 189 -16.50 3.47 -30.66
C PRO A 189 -15.82 4.65 -29.96
N ARG A 190 -14.92 4.35 -29.02
CA ARG A 190 -14.09 5.35 -28.37
C ARG A 190 -12.77 4.76 -27.89
N GLU A 191 -11.78 5.63 -27.68
CA GLU A 191 -10.56 5.27 -26.98
C GLU A 191 -10.86 5.01 -25.49
N ASP A 192 -10.25 4.01 -24.92
CA ASP A 192 -10.34 3.65 -23.52
C ASP A 192 -9.03 3.02 -23.04
N HIS A 193 -8.94 2.65 -21.76
CA HIS A 193 -7.82 1.90 -21.21
C HIS A 193 -8.27 1.09 -19.99
N PHE A 194 -7.42 0.14 -19.57
CA PHE A 194 -7.58 -0.58 -18.32
C PHE A 194 -6.59 -0.06 -17.27
N HIS A 195 -7.02 -0.03 -16.02
CA HIS A 195 -6.14 0.04 -14.86
C HIS A 195 -5.82 -1.38 -14.36
N ILE A 196 -4.69 -1.57 -13.68
CA ILE A 196 -4.54 -2.76 -12.85
C ILE A 196 -5.52 -2.66 -11.66
N THR A 197 -6.09 -3.76 -11.21
CA THR A 197 -7.15 -3.77 -10.18
C THR A 197 -6.77 -2.99 -8.92
N VAL A 198 -5.53 -3.11 -8.48
CA VAL A 198 -5.00 -2.41 -7.29
C VAL A 198 -4.79 -0.89 -7.48
N ALA A 199 -4.93 -0.40 -8.71
CA ALA A 199 -4.95 1.03 -9.03
C ALA A 199 -6.39 1.58 -9.17
N SER A 200 -7.41 0.73 -9.09
CA SER A 200 -8.80 1.14 -9.22
C SER A 200 -9.27 1.94 -7.99
N GLU A 201 -10.22 2.85 -8.21
CA GLU A 201 -10.87 3.58 -7.12
C GLU A 201 -11.65 2.63 -6.19
N ILE A 202 -12.19 1.52 -6.73
CA ILE A 202 -12.89 0.50 -5.93
C ILE A 202 -11.95 -0.11 -4.88
N MET A 203 -10.70 -0.41 -5.23
CA MET A 203 -9.70 -0.89 -4.28
C MET A 203 -9.46 0.14 -3.16
N ALA A 204 -9.28 1.42 -3.52
CA ALA A 204 -9.08 2.48 -2.52
C ALA A 204 -10.30 2.65 -1.62
N ILE A 205 -11.51 2.59 -2.17
CA ILE A 205 -12.77 2.66 -1.43
C ILE A 205 -12.89 1.50 -0.44
N LEU A 206 -12.66 0.25 -0.88
CA LEU A 206 -12.70 -0.91 0.00
C LEU A 206 -11.75 -0.77 1.20
N CYS A 207 -10.54 -0.24 0.95
CA CYS A 207 -9.53 -0.06 1.98
C CYS A 207 -9.85 1.07 2.97
N LEU A 208 -10.62 2.08 2.56
CA LEU A 208 -10.96 3.23 3.41
C LEU A 208 -12.34 3.10 4.07
N ALA A 209 -13.19 2.22 3.58
CA ALA A 209 -14.54 2.01 4.13
C ALA A 209 -14.48 1.44 5.56
N SER A 210 -15.33 1.96 6.44
CA SER A 210 -15.48 1.50 7.82
C SER A 210 -16.42 0.28 7.94
N ASP A 211 -17.44 0.23 7.11
CA ASP A 211 -18.51 -0.79 7.10
C ASP A 211 -19.24 -0.80 5.76
N LEU A 212 -20.27 -1.64 5.62
CA LEU A 212 -21.05 -1.75 4.38
C LEU A 212 -21.82 -0.48 4.02
N GLU A 213 -22.29 0.29 4.98
CA GLU A 213 -23.02 1.54 4.69
C GLU A 213 -22.07 2.64 4.21
N ASP A 214 -20.88 2.77 4.82
CA ASP A 214 -19.83 3.67 4.33
C ASP A 214 -19.33 3.20 2.94
N LEU A 215 -19.20 1.89 2.71
CA LEU A 215 -18.88 1.33 1.40
C LEU A 215 -19.90 1.78 0.34
N LYS A 216 -21.20 1.63 0.60
CA LYS A 216 -22.26 2.09 -0.31
C LYS A 216 -22.18 3.58 -0.60
N LYS A 217 -22.01 4.39 0.45
CA LYS A 217 -21.89 5.84 0.32
C LYS A 217 -20.70 6.22 -0.57
N ARG A 218 -19.53 5.61 -0.34
CA ARG A 218 -18.33 5.85 -1.13
C ARG A 218 -18.49 5.40 -2.57
N LEU A 219 -19.01 4.19 -2.81
CA LEU A 219 -19.28 3.69 -4.16
C LEU A 219 -20.24 4.62 -4.92
N GLY A 220 -21.28 5.13 -4.25
CA GLY A 220 -22.21 6.08 -4.85
C GLY A 220 -21.60 7.40 -5.29
N ASN A 221 -20.51 7.81 -4.65
CA ASN A 221 -19.80 9.06 -4.93
C ASN A 221 -18.71 8.95 -6.01
N ILE A 222 -18.49 7.78 -6.59
CA ILE A 222 -17.54 7.64 -7.72
C ILE A 222 -18.02 8.53 -8.87
N LEU A 223 -17.15 9.45 -9.29
CA LEU A 223 -17.38 10.30 -10.46
C LEU A 223 -17.05 9.50 -11.73
N VAL A 224 -18.07 9.19 -12.54
CA VAL A 224 -17.89 8.31 -13.70
C VAL A 224 -17.72 9.06 -15.01
N ALA A 225 -18.40 10.20 -15.18
CA ALA A 225 -18.41 10.97 -16.43
C ALA A 225 -18.95 12.39 -16.19
N TYR A 226 -18.99 13.17 -17.27
CA TYR A 226 -19.75 14.41 -17.35
C TYR A 226 -20.80 14.35 -18.46
N THR A 227 -21.90 15.09 -18.29
CA THR A 227 -22.92 15.26 -19.33
C THR A 227 -22.47 16.22 -20.43
N TYR A 228 -23.21 16.31 -21.53
CA TYR A 228 -22.98 17.31 -22.57
C TYR A 228 -23.16 18.75 -22.07
N SER A 229 -23.96 18.96 -21.01
CA SER A 229 -24.09 20.27 -20.34
C SER A 229 -22.97 20.54 -19.32
N GLY A 230 -22.08 19.57 -19.06
CA GLY A 230 -20.96 19.72 -18.11
C GLY A 230 -21.26 19.30 -16.68
N GLU A 231 -22.45 18.76 -16.40
CA GLU A 231 -22.83 18.28 -15.07
C GLU A 231 -22.13 16.95 -14.75
N PRO A 232 -21.69 16.73 -13.49
CA PRO A 232 -21.07 15.48 -13.09
C PRO A 232 -22.11 14.34 -13.03
N VAL A 233 -21.67 13.13 -13.42
CA VAL A 233 -22.44 11.89 -13.32
C VAL A 233 -21.70 10.95 -12.35
N TYR A 234 -22.42 10.46 -11.36
CA TYR A 234 -21.89 9.57 -10.34
C TYR A 234 -22.44 8.14 -10.46
N ALA A 235 -21.78 7.18 -9.83
CA ALA A 235 -22.22 5.78 -9.85
C ALA A 235 -23.65 5.60 -9.29
N ARG A 236 -24.08 6.43 -8.32
CA ARG A 236 -25.47 6.43 -7.81
C ARG A 236 -26.49 6.79 -8.89
N ASP A 237 -26.15 7.65 -9.83
CA ASP A 237 -27.05 8.07 -10.91
C ASP A 237 -27.31 6.93 -11.91
N LEU A 238 -26.35 6.01 -12.02
CA LEU A 238 -26.45 4.77 -12.81
C LEU A 238 -27.12 3.62 -12.03
N LYS A 239 -27.55 3.84 -10.78
CA LYS A 239 -28.13 2.83 -9.90
C LYS A 239 -27.24 1.58 -9.67
N ALA A 240 -25.91 1.77 -9.73
CA ALA A 240 -24.94 0.69 -9.67
C ALA A 240 -24.64 0.21 -8.24
N VAL A 241 -24.84 1.08 -7.23
CA VAL A 241 -24.32 0.92 -5.86
C VAL A 241 -24.72 -0.40 -5.22
N GLY A 242 -26.00 -0.77 -5.31
CA GLY A 242 -26.50 -2.02 -4.68
C GLY A 242 -25.83 -3.26 -5.23
N ALA A 243 -25.74 -3.37 -6.56
CA ALA A 243 -25.11 -4.52 -7.23
C ALA A 243 -23.60 -4.59 -6.97
N MET A 244 -22.90 -3.45 -7.00
CA MET A 244 -21.48 -3.38 -6.63
C MET A 244 -21.25 -3.80 -5.18
N THR A 245 -22.08 -3.34 -4.25
CA THR A 245 -22.00 -3.73 -2.84
C THR A 245 -22.24 -5.22 -2.64
N ALA A 246 -23.19 -5.81 -3.38
CA ALA A 246 -23.46 -7.25 -3.33
C ALA A 246 -22.22 -8.06 -3.75
N LEU A 247 -21.47 -7.61 -4.77
CA LEU A 247 -20.21 -8.25 -5.17
C LEU A 247 -19.10 -8.10 -4.11
N LEU A 248 -19.12 -7.01 -3.34
CA LEU A 248 -18.08 -6.67 -2.37
C LEU A 248 -18.42 -7.06 -0.92
N LYS A 249 -19.59 -7.64 -0.65
CA LYS A 249 -20.09 -7.88 0.71
C LYS A 249 -19.18 -8.78 1.56
N ASP A 250 -18.51 -9.75 0.95
CA ASP A 250 -17.59 -10.65 1.63
C ASP A 250 -16.15 -10.10 1.55
N ALA A 251 -15.81 -9.43 0.45
CA ALA A 251 -14.50 -8.82 0.25
C ALA A 251 -14.19 -7.69 1.25
N ILE A 252 -15.20 -7.05 1.86
CA ILE A 252 -14.99 -6.00 2.87
C ILE A 252 -14.47 -6.58 4.21
N ASN A 253 -14.60 -7.87 4.43
CA ASN A 253 -14.17 -8.54 5.65
C ASN A 253 -12.68 -8.92 5.58
N PRO A 254 -11.86 -8.59 6.61
CA PRO A 254 -10.45 -8.91 6.62
C PRO A 254 -10.16 -10.42 6.62
N ASN A 255 -9.04 -10.80 6.00
CA ASN A 255 -8.57 -12.18 5.96
C ASN A 255 -7.61 -12.46 7.11
N LEU A 256 -7.83 -13.54 7.85
CA LEU A 256 -6.95 -14.03 8.90
C LEU A 256 -6.07 -15.16 8.37
N VAL A 257 -4.78 -15.05 8.61
CA VAL A 257 -3.73 -16.04 8.34
C VAL A 257 -2.70 -16.04 9.48
N GLN A 258 -1.54 -16.65 9.27
CA GLN A 258 -0.50 -16.76 10.29
C GLN A 258 0.89 -16.53 9.72
N THR A 259 1.86 -16.22 10.56
CA THR A 259 3.28 -16.24 10.20
C THR A 259 3.85 -17.67 10.28
N LEU A 260 5.08 -17.86 9.78
CA LEU A 260 5.79 -19.15 9.91
C LEU A 260 5.88 -19.63 11.38
N GLU A 261 5.96 -18.71 12.33
CA GLU A 261 6.01 -19.01 13.76
C GLU A 261 4.61 -19.13 14.41
N GLY A 262 3.54 -19.08 13.59
CA GLY A 262 2.15 -19.28 14.06
C GLY A 262 1.56 -18.08 14.78
N ASN A 263 2.04 -16.87 14.48
CA ASN A 263 1.47 -15.62 14.99
C ASN A 263 0.37 -15.13 14.04
N PRO A 264 -0.66 -14.41 14.56
CA PRO A 264 -1.77 -13.97 13.73
C PRO A 264 -1.40 -12.84 12.78
N ALA A 265 -1.95 -12.87 11.57
CA ALA A 265 -1.83 -11.82 10.58
C ALA A 265 -3.16 -11.56 9.88
N LEU A 266 -3.53 -10.30 9.74
CA LEU A 266 -4.65 -9.86 8.91
C LEU A 266 -4.10 -9.34 7.58
N ILE A 267 -4.57 -9.91 6.47
CA ILE A 267 -4.22 -9.46 5.12
C ILE A 267 -5.49 -8.97 4.45
N HIS A 268 -5.53 -7.68 4.03
CA HIS A 268 -6.75 -7.14 3.45
C HIS A 268 -6.50 -5.88 2.63
N GLY A 269 -6.89 -5.93 1.34
CA GLY A 269 -6.73 -4.85 0.38
C GLY A 269 -5.28 -4.58 0.00
N GLY A 270 -5.05 -4.04 -1.17
CA GLY A 270 -3.69 -3.86 -1.70
C GLY A 270 -3.53 -2.67 -2.65
N PRO A 271 -3.97 -1.43 -2.31
CA PRO A 271 -3.83 -0.30 -3.21
C PRO A 271 -2.36 0.04 -3.41
N PHE A 272 -1.99 0.43 -4.64
CA PHE A 272 -0.63 0.87 -4.94
C PHE A 272 -0.30 2.21 -4.29
N ALA A 273 0.91 2.34 -3.74
CA ALA A 273 1.34 3.54 -3.03
C ALA A 273 1.80 4.69 -3.95
N ASN A 274 2.02 4.45 -5.23
CA ASN A 274 2.39 5.46 -6.21
C ASN A 274 1.20 6.05 -6.98
N ILE A 275 -0.01 5.52 -6.79
CA ILE A 275 -1.24 5.99 -7.46
C ILE A 275 -2.43 6.09 -6.49
N ALA A 276 -2.37 5.43 -5.35
CA ALA A 276 -3.38 5.45 -4.29
C ALA A 276 -2.67 5.58 -2.93
N HIS A 277 -3.39 5.38 -1.82
CA HIS A 277 -2.83 5.61 -0.49
C HIS A 277 -1.87 4.51 0.01
N GLY A 278 -1.77 3.36 -0.68
CA GLY A 278 -0.70 2.39 -0.47
C GLY A 278 -0.68 1.65 0.86
N CYS A 279 -1.81 1.55 1.55
CA CYS A 279 -1.94 0.92 2.85
C CYS A 279 -3.04 -0.15 2.82
N ASN A 280 -2.94 -1.16 3.70
CA ASN A 280 -4.02 -2.10 3.92
C ASN A 280 -5.29 -1.41 4.45
N SER A 281 -6.38 -2.17 4.57
CA SER A 281 -7.67 -1.58 4.92
C SER A 281 -7.72 -0.97 6.34
N VAL A 282 -8.56 0.02 6.49
CA VAL A 282 -8.94 0.61 7.79
C VAL A 282 -9.55 -0.47 8.68
N ARG A 283 -10.41 -1.32 8.13
CA ARG A 283 -11.07 -2.40 8.87
C ARG A 283 -10.06 -3.37 9.48
N ALA A 284 -9.10 -3.86 8.69
CA ALA A 284 -8.05 -4.77 9.20
C ALA A 284 -7.22 -4.10 10.29
N THR A 285 -6.79 -2.85 10.11
CA THR A 285 -6.00 -2.14 11.10
C THR A 285 -6.78 -1.89 12.41
N LYS A 286 -8.03 -1.43 12.32
CA LYS A 286 -8.88 -1.22 13.52
C LYS A 286 -9.17 -2.52 14.25
N LEU A 287 -9.44 -3.59 13.51
CA LEU A 287 -9.67 -4.90 14.11
C LEU A 287 -8.42 -5.44 14.82
N ALA A 288 -7.25 -5.32 14.18
CA ALA A 288 -5.97 -5.70 14.77
C ALA A 288 -5.71 -4.96 16.09
N LEU A 289 -5.98 -3.65 16.15
CA LEU A 289 -5.87 -2.85 17.37
C LEU A 289 -6.77 -3.34 18.52
N LYS A 290 -7.93 -3.94 18.19
CA LYS A 290 -8.83 -4.53 19.19
C LYS A 290 -8.39 -5.93 19.63
N LEU A 291 -7.66 -6.66 18.79
CA LEU A 291 -7.29 -8.06 19.04
C LEU A 291 -5.98 -8.24 19.82
N ALA A 292 -5.05 -7.30 19.75
CA ALA A 292 -3.73 -7.43 20.34
C ALA A 292 -3.25 -6.13 21.01
N ASP A 293 -2.20 -6.24 21.85
CA ASP A 293 -1.59 -5.10 22.52
C ASP A 293 -0.76 -4.24 21.57
N TYR A 294 -0.20 -4.87 20.50
CA TYR A 294 0.59 -4.22 19.46
C TYR A 294 0.10 -4.63 18.08
N THR A 295 -0.18 -3.65 17.24
CA THR A 295 -0.53 -3.84 15.84
C THR A 295 0.59 -3.30 14.98
N ILE A 296 1.14 -4.15 14.11
CA ILE A 296 2.19 -3.79 13.17
C ILE A 296 1.59 -3.73 11.78
N THR A 297 1.70 -2.58 11.14
CA THR A 297 1.23 -2.36 9.77
C THR A 297 2.32 -1.71 8.94
N GLU A 298 2.14 -1.71 7.61
CA GLU A 298 3.11 -1.12 6.69
C GLU A 298 2.48 -0.13 5.71
N ALA A 299 3.30 0.74 5.15
CA ALA A 299 2.96 1.60 4.02
C ALA A 299 3.90 1.32 2.84
N GLY A 300 3.36 1.41 1.61
CA GLY A 300 4.10 1.06 0.40
C GLY A 300 5.22 2.03 0.06
N PHE A 301 6.30 1.54 -0.55
CA PHE A 301 7.48 2.30 -0.95
C PHE A 301 8.20 3.01 0.21
N GLY A 302 8.82 4.17 -0.05
CA GLY A 302 9.50 4.98 0.94
C GLY A 302 8.56 5.82 1.80
N SER A 303 9.08 6.39 2.88
CA SER A 303 8.28 7.20 3.79
C SER A 303 7.77 8.50 3.16
N ASP A 304 8.45 8.98 2.13
CA ASP A 304 8.06 10.16 1.34
C ASP A 304 6.75 9.95 0.55
N LEU A 305 6.41 8.70 0.23
CA LEU A 305 5.17 8.33 -0.45
C LEU A 305 4.21 7.59 0.48
N GLY A 306 4.60 6.41 0.95
CA GLY A 306 3.71 5.54 1.70
C GLY A 306 3.38 6.05 3.09
N ALA A 307 4.37 6.44 3.89
CA ALA A 307 4.11 6.93 5.24
C ALA A 307 3.38 8.27 5.23
N GLU A 308 3.71 9.19 4.32
CA GLU A 308 2.97 10.44 4.15
C GLU A 308 1.48 10.17 3.94
N LYS A 309 1.12 9.26 3.00
CA LYS A 309 -0.28 8.90 2.73
C LYS A 309 -0.94 8.12 3.86
N PHE A 310 -0.17 7.29 4.56
CA PHE A 310 -0.67 6.63 5.77
C PHE A 310 -1.11 7.66 6.81
N PHE A 311 -0.30 8.68 7.05
CA PHE A 311 -0.62 9.74 8.01
C PHE A 311 -1.70 10.68 7.49
N ASP A 312 -1.52 11.28 6.32
CA ASP A 312 -2.40 12.34 5.82
C ASP A 312 -3.71 11.84 5.21
N ILE A 313 -3.79 10.57 4.78
CA ILE A 313 -5.01 9.99 4.22
C ILE A 313 -5.62 8.96 5.17
N LYS A 314 -4.93 7.84 5.43
CA LYS A 314 -5.52 6.73 6.19
C LYS A 314 -5.78 7.06 7.65
N CYS A 315 -4.79 7.59 8.36
CA CYS A 315 -4.94 7.95 9.78
C CYS A 315 -5.97 9.06 9.96
N ARG A 316 -5.95 10.06 9.09
CA ARG A 316 -6.93 11.16 9.09
C ARG A 316 -8.35 10.64 8.89
N CYS A 317 -8.58 9.84 7.84
CA CYS A 317 -9.89 9.26 7.51
C CYS A 317 -10.44 8.36 8.62
N ALA A 318 -9.57 7.55 9.24
CA ALA A 318 -9.95 6.52 10.19
C ALA A 318 -9.85 6.92 11.66
N GLY A 319 -9.30 8.11 11.97
CA GLY A 319 -9.04 8.54 13.35
C GLY A 319 -7.94 7.73 14.04
N LEU A 320 -7.00 7.13 13.27
CA LEU A 320 -5.90 6.35 13.80
C LEU A 320 -4.80 7.25 14.37
N LYS A 321 -4.15 6.80 15.44
CA LYS A 321 -3.05 7.51 16.09
C LYS A 321 -1.86 6.56 16.27
N PRO A 322 -0.88 6.60 15.36
CA PRO A 322 0.30 5.74 15.47
C PRO A 322 1.14 6.08 16.70
N ASP A 323 1.63 5.05 17.39
CA ASP A 323 2.46 5.20 18.60
C ASP A 323 3.95 5.22 18.27
N CYS A 324 4.37 4.54 17.20
CA CYS A 324 5.77 4.46 16.76
C CYS A 324 5.86 4.21 15.26
N THR A 325 6.94 4.69 14.65
CA THR A 325 7.29 4.38 13.26
C THR A 325 8.63 3.66 13.23
N VAL A 326 8.68 2.53 12.52
CA VAL A 326 9.91 1.80 12.20
C VAL A 326 10.34 2.20 10.79
N LEU A 327 11.50 2.81 10.66
CA LEU A 327 12.09 3.21 9.39
C LEU A 327 13.15 2.19 8.98
N VAL A 328 12.82 1.36 8.00
CA VAL A 328 13.75 0.35 7.47
C VAL A 328 14.78 1.01 6.55
N ALA A 329 16.03 0.75 6.82
CA ALA A 329 17.16 1.15 6.00
C ALA A 329 18.04 -0.08 5.69
N THR A 330 18.58 -0.14 4.47
CA THR A 330 19.56 -1.15 4.07
C THR A 330 20.87 -0.46 3.67
N ILE A 331 21.97 -1.08 4.00
CA ILE A 331 23.30 -0.62 3.56
C ILE A 331 23.33 -0.50 2.04
N ARG A 332 22.74 -1.46 1.32
CA ARG A 332 22.63 -1.43 -0.14
C ARG A 332 21.91 -0.20 -0.68
N ALA A 333 20.76 0.16 -0.09
CA ALA A 333 20.01 1.33 -0.53
C ALA A 333 20.79 2.62 -0.27
N LEU A 334 21.47 2.72 0.85
CA LEU A 334 22.29 3.88 1.16
C LEU A 334 23.49 4.01 0.21
N LYS A 335 24.19 2.90 -0.11
CA LYS A 335 25.24 2.91 -1.13
C LYS A 335 24.69 3.27 -2.52
N TYR A 336 23.53 2.76 -2.88
CA TYR A 336 22.87 3.11 -4.14
C TYR A 336 22.54 4.61 -4.21
N ASN A 337 22.01 5.19 -3.15
CA ASN A 337 21.79 6.62 -3.03
C ASN A 337 23.11 7.45 -3.03
N GLY A 338 24.23 6.82 -2.70
CA GLY A 338 25.59 7.38 -2.82
C GLY A 338 26.23 7.20 -4.18
N GLY A 339 25.50 6.63 -5.18
CA GLY A 339 25.93 6.52 -6.56
C GLY A 339 26.57 5.17 -6.95
N VAL A 340 26.52 4.15 -6.09
CA VAL A 340 27.04 2.80 -6.42
C VAL A 340 26.09 2.10 -7.38
N ALA A 341 26.64 1.53 -8.45
CA ALA A 341 25.89 0.74 -9.42
C ALA A 341 25.39 -0.58 -8.80
N LYS A 342 24.23 -1.08 -9.26
CA LYS A 342 23.61 -2.29 -8.73
C LYS A 342 24.53 -3.52 -8.59
N PRO A 343 25.38 -3.87 -9.58
CA PRO A 343 26.26 -5.05 -9.47
C PRO A 343 27.28 -4.96 -8.34
N ASP A 344 27.60 -3.74 -7.90
CA ASP A 344 28.65 -3.47 -6.92
C ASP A 344 28.12 -3.24 -5.50
N LEU A 345 26.79 -3.26 -5.28
CA LEU A 345 26.16 -3.00 -3.98
C LEU A 345 26.53 -4.03 -2.88
N THR A 346 27.04 -5.19 -3.25
CA THR A 346 27.50 -6.24 -2.31
C THR A 346 28.93 -6.03 -1.83
N LYS A 347 29.69 -5.10 -2.45
CA LYS A 347 31.06 -4.77 -2.04
C LYS A 347 31.04 -3.68 -0.97
N GLU A 348 31.94 -3.77 0.00
CA GLU A 348 32.13 -2.69 0.97
C GLU A 348 32.45 -1.35 0.28
N ASN A 349 31.76 -0.30 0.66
CA ASN A 349 32.01 1.05 0.18
C ASN A 349 31.51 2.09 1.17
N VAL A 350 32.33 2.36 2.19
CA VAL A 350 32.02 3.33 3.27
C VAL A 350 31.87 4.75 2.71
N GLU A 351 32.72 5.17 1.76
CA GLU A 351 32.64 6.53 1.18
C GLU A 351 31.31 6.78 0.47
N ALA A 352 30.84 5.80 -0.33
CA ALA A 352 29.55 5.92 -1.01
C ALA A 352 28.39 5.85 -0.01
N LEU A 353 28.52 5.05 1.05
CA LEU A 353 27.54 5.00 2.15
C LEU A 353 27.41 6.37 2.83
N GLU A 354 28.53 7.02 3.17
CA GLU A 354 28.54 8.35 3.77
C GLU A 354 27.93 9.43 2.86
N LYS A 355 28.10 9.31 1.55
CA LYS A 355 27.42 10.19 0.58
C LYS A 355 25.90 9.94 0.51
N GLY A 356 25.47 8.70 0.58
CA GLY A 356 24.06 8.33 0.41
C GLY A 356 23.23 8.38 1.68
N ILE A 357 23.87 8.35 2.87
CA ILE A 357 23.17 8.29 4.16
C ILE A 357 22.34 9.54 4.46
N VAL A 358 22.58 10.64 3.77
CA VAL A 358 21.76 11.86 3.83
C VAL A 358 20.30 11.59 3.46
N ASN A 359 20.04 10.57 2.64
CA ASN A 359 18.68 10.12 2.33
C ASN A 359 17.97 9.60 3.59
N LEU A 360 18.64 8.79 4.40
CA LEU A 360 18.11 8.34 5.69
C LEU A 360 17.77 9.50 6.62
N GLY A 361 18.65 10.52 6.70
CA GLY A 361 18.40 11.73 7.49
C GLY A 361 17.13 12.46 7.07
N VAL A 362 16.89 12.62 5.78
CA VAL A 362 15.65 13.24 5.27
C VAL A 362 14.42 12.45 5.71
N HIS A 363 14.44 11.13 5.61
CA HIS A 363 13.30 10.29 6.01
C HIS A 363 13.06 10.35 7.54
N ILE A 364 14.11 10.38 8.36
CA ILE A 364 13.99 10.58 9.82
C ILE A 364 13.31 11.92 10.11
N ASP A 365 13.80 13.01 9.51
CA ASP A 365 13.26 14.35 9.70
C ASP A 365 11.80 14.45 9.25
N ASN A 366 11.47 13.86 8.11
CA ASN A 366 10.10 13.85 7.57
C ASN A 366 9.12 13.15 8.51
N LEU A 367 9.49 11.99 9.05
CA LEU A 367 8.64 11.24 9.99
C LEU A 367 8.45 12.00 11.31
N LYS A 368 9.48 12.68 11.82
CA LYS A 368 9.38 13.51 13.03
C LYS A 368 8.39 14.66 12.89
N LYS A 369 8.16 15.18 11.67
CA LYS A 369 7.17 16.26 11.42
C LYS A 369 5.73 15.84 11.75
N PHE A 370 5.42 14.56 11.64
CA PHE A 370 4.13 14.02 12.04
C PHE A 370 3.97 13.81 13.56
N GLY A 371 5.01 14.10 14.36
CA GLY A 371 4.98 13.96 15.82
C GLY A 371 5.01 12.53 16.33
N VAL A 372 5.39 11.55 15.49
CA VAL A 372 5.47 10.13 15.85
C VAL A 372 6.92 9.74 16.11
N PRO A 373 7.24 9.06 17.23
CA PRO A 373 8.58 8.56 17.51
C PRO A 373 9.09 7.61 16.43
N VAL A 374 10.39 7.69 16.10
CA VAL A 374 11.03 6.92 15.03
C VAL A 374 12.10 5.99 15.59
N VAL A 375 12.05 4.71 15.20
CA VAL A 375 13.11 3.72 15.38
C VAL A 375 13.62 3.32 14.02
N VAL A 376 14.92 3.43 13.76
CA VAL A 376 15.54 2.96 12.53
C VAL A 376 15.87 1.49 12.66
N ALA A 377 15.40 0.67 11.70
CA ALA A 377 15.74 -0.74 11.59
C ALA A 377 16.80 -0.91 10.49
N ILE A 378 18.00 -1.35 10.85
CA ILE A 378 19.00 -1.78 9.87
C ILE A 378 18.62 -3.20 9.45
N ASN A 379 18.03 -3.35 8.25
CA ASN A 379 17.73 -4.65 7.68
C ASN A 379 19.01 -5.26 7.09
N HIS A 380 19.57 -6.21 7.81
CA HIS A 380 20.89 -6.79 7.57
C HIS A 380 20.91 -7.76 6.39
N PHE A 381 21.94 -7.62 5.57
CA PHE A 381 22.34 -8.60 4.57
C PHE A 381 23.72 -9.16 4.91
N TYR A 382 23.95 -10.45 4.62
CA TYR A 382 25.23 -11.14 4.93
C TYR A 382 26.47 -10.50 4.30
N THR A 383 26.29 -9.58 3.35
CA THR A 383 27.37 -8.80 2.70
C THR A 383 27.69 -7.48 3.40
N ASP A 384 26.88 -7.08 4.36
CA ASP A 384 27.06 -5.82 5.08
C ASP A 384 28.24 -5.96 6.07
N THR A 385 29.13 -4.97 6.10
CA THR A 385 30.31 -5.02 6.95
C THR A 385 30.08 -4.26 8.27
N GLU A 386 30.86 -4.60 9.30
CA GLU A 386 30.78 -3.91 10.59
C GLU A 386 31.09 -2.43 10.46
N ALA A 387 32.03 -2.06 9.56
CA ALA A 387 32.38 -0.67 9.29
C ALA A 387 31.20 0.11 8.73
N GLU A 388 30.47 -0.46 7.76
CA GLU A 388 29.27 0.15 7.17
C GLU A 388 28.13 0.27 8.20
N ILE A 389 27.89 -0.78 8.99
CA ILE A 389 26.88 -0.77 10.07
C ILE A 389 27.20 0.30 11.12
N ALA A 390 28.46 0.44 11.51
CA ALA A 390 28.89 1.44 12.49
C ALA A 390 28.61 2.88 12.01
N VAL A 391 28.82 3.17 10.72
CA VAL A 391 28.49 4.48 10.13
C VAL A 391 27.00 4.78 10.26
N VAL A 392 26.13 3.82 9.94
CA VAL A 392 24.67 4.03 10.04
C VAL A 392 24.23 4.22 11.48
N LYS A 393 24.75 3.42 12.42
CA LYS A 393 24.44 3.57 13.85
C LYS A 393 24.81 4.95 14.36
N LYS A 394 26.05 5.37 14.10
CA LYS A 394 26.52 6.72 14.50
C LYS A 394 25.68 7.82 13.89
N TYR A 395 25.34 7.73 12.61
CA TYR A 395 24.51 8.72 11.94
C TYR A 395 23.12 8.85 12.57
N CYS A 396 22.48 7.71 12.91
CA CYS A 396 21.19 7.72 13.60
C CYS A 396 21.26 8.37 14.98
N GLU A 397 22.30 8.05 15.76
CA GLU A 397 22.56 8.65 17.09
C GLU A 397 22.73 10.16 16.99
N ASP A 398 23.56 10.64 16.03
CA ASP A 398 23.81 12.06 15.78
C ASP A 398 22.51 12.80 15.36
N HIS A 399 21.54 12.10 14.75
CA HIS A 399 20.21 12.63 14.40
C HIS A 399 19.13 12.39 15.46
N GLY A 400 19.51 11.91 16.65
CA GLY A 400 18.59 11.65 17.74
C GLY A 400 17.50 10.63 17.38
N ALA A 401 17.83 9.64 16.57
CA ALA A 401 16.97 8.52 16.22
C ALA A 401 17.51 7.24 16.86
N LYS A 402 16.62 6.45 17.51
CA LYS A 402 16.97 5.14 18.02
C LYS A 402 17.21 4.20 16.85
N VAL A 403 18.22 3.36 16.93
CA VAL A 403 18.57 2.40 15.88
C VAL A 403 18.67 1.00 16.45
N ALA A 404 18.16 0.01 15.72
CA ALA A 404 18.24 -1.40 16.06
C ALA A 404 18.62 -2.25 14.85
N PHE A 405 19.33 -3.32 15.11
CA PHE A 405 19.71 -4.30 14.12
C PHE A 405 18.58 -5.31 13.88
N SER A 406 18.37 -5.73 12.63
CA SER A 406 17.34 -6.68 12.25
C SER A 406 17.91 -7.73 11.29
N ASP A 407 17.91 -9.00 11.73
CA ASP A 407 18.38 -10.16 10.96
C ASP A 407 17.25 -11.19 10.77
N VAL A 408 16.02 -10.70 10.62
CA VAL A 408 14.81 -11.52 10.60
C VAL A 408 14.70 -12.40 9.36
N PHE A 409 15.33 -12.01 8.25
CA PHE A 409 15.34 -12.82 7.03
C PHE A 409 15.99 -14.21 7.28
N LEU A 410 17.10 -14.24 8.02
CA LEU A 410 17.84 -15.47 8.30
C LEU A 410 17.35 -16.19 9.57
N LYS A 411 16.84 -15.46 10.57
CA LYS A 411 16.60 -15.97 11.91
C LYS A 411 15.13 -15.88 12.38
N GLY A 412 14.22 -15.42 11.51
CA GLY A 412 12.83 -15.22 11.91
C GLY A 412 12.72 -14.26 13.10
N GLY A 413 11.81 -14.53 14.03
CA GLY A 413 11.60 -13.70 15.21
C GLY A 413 12.83 -13.51 16.09
N ASP A 414 13.73 -14.49 16.18
CA ASP A 414 14.97 -14.37 16.98
C ASP A 414 15.87 -13.24 16.46
N GLY A 415 15.90 -13.04 15.15
CA GLY A 415 16.62 -11.94 14.51
C GLY A 415 16.03 -10.55 14.71
N GLY A 416 14.81 -10.46 15.24
CA GLY A 416 14.07 -9.21 15.48
C GLY A 416 14.00 -8.74 16.93
N ILE A 417 14.57 -9.48 17.88
CA ILE A 417 14.42 -9.19 19.32
C ILE A 417 14.98 -7.81 19.71
N GLU A 418 16.13 -7.43 19.16
CA GLU A 418 16.72 -6.10 19.40
C GLU A 418 15.76 -4.99 18.92
N LEU A 419 15.21 -5.13 17.70
CA LEU A 419 14.25 -4.19 17.14
C LEU A 419 12.95 -4.15 17.97
N ALA A 420 12.40 -5.30 18.37
CA ALA A 420 11.20 -5.39 19.18
C ALA A 420 11.36 -4.65 20.52
N ASN A 421 12.49 -4.85 21.21
CA ASN A 421 12.78 -4.16 22.46
C ASN A 421 12.94 -2.64 22.24
N ALA A 422 13.65 -2.23 21.21
CA ALA A 422 13.83 -0.81 20.88
C ALA A 422 12.49 -0.11 20.59
N VAL A 423 11.58 -0.77 19.88
CA VAL A 423 10.23 -0.23 19.57
C VAL A 423 9.40 -0.11 20.85
N VAL A 424 9.35 -1.13 21.68
CA VAL A 424 8.57 -1.13 22.93
C VAL A 424 9.09 -0.06 23.88
N GLU A 425 10.40 0.01 24.09
CA GLU A 425 11.02 1.03 24.93
C GLU A 425 10.73 2.46 24.41
N THR A 426 10.71 2.63 23.09
CA THR A 426 10.36 3.92 22.49
C THR A 426 8.89 4.30 22.77
N ILE A 427 7.96 3.36 22.63
CA ILE A 427 6.53 3.57 22.92
C ILE A 427 6.31 3.89 24.42
N GLU A 428 7.03 3.22 25.32
CA GLU A 428 6.90 3.42 26.76
C GLU A 428 7.54 4.73 27.24
N SER A 429 8.65 5.14 26.64
CA SER A 429 9.40 6.32 27.04
C SER A 429 8.97 7.62 26.36
N THR A 430 8.34 7.55 25.18
CA THR A 430 8.03 8.73 24.35
C THR A 430 6.59 8.64 23.86
N ARG A 431 5.77 9.57 24.31
CA ARG A 431 4.39 9.69 23.82
C ARG A 431 4.35 10.21 22.39
N SER A 432 3.58 9.55 21.52
CA SER A 432 3.28 10.06 20.19
C SER A 432 2.35 11.28 20.27
N GLU A 433 2.71 12.33 19.54
CA GLU A 433 1.91 13.55 19.36
C GLU A 433 1.49 13.67 17.89
N TYR A 434 1.00 12.56 17.33
CA TYR A 434 0.63 12.49 15.93
C TYR A 434 -0.31 13.62 15.51
N LYS A 435 0.06 14.25 14.39
CA LYS A 435 -0.75 15.25 13.68
C LYS A 435 -0.57 15.12 12.18
N PRO A 436 -1.61 15.38 11.37
CA PRO A 436 -1.47 15.50 9.92
C PRO A 436 -0.55 16.66 9.54
N LEU A 437 0.05 16.57 8.35
CA LEU A 437 1.01 17.57 7.87
C LEU A 437 0.36 18.92 7.52
N TYR A 438 -0.88 18.88 7.04
CA TYR A 438 -1.61 20.07 6.59
C TYR A 438 -3.07 20.06 7.03
N ASP A 439 -3.70 21.24 7.04
CA ASP A 439 -5.14 21.40 7.29
C ASP A 439 -5.94 21.10 6.00
N GLU A 440 -7.02 20.36 6.11
CA GLU A 440 -7.94 20.07 4.99
C GLU A 440 -8.60 21.32 4.40
N LYS A 441 -8.64 22.42 5.14
CA LYS A 441 -9.19 23.70 4.67
C LYS A 441 -8.35 24.39 3.61
N LEU A 442 -7.09 24.02 3.46
CA LEU A 442 -6.22 24.52 2.41
C LEU A 442 -6.74 24.10 1.03
N SER A 443 -6.47 24.89 0.00
CA SER A 443 -6.72 24.52 -1.39
C SER A 443 -5.83 23.32 -1.82
N ILE A 444 -6.19 22.67 -2.92
CA ILE A 444 -5.38 21.56 -3.48
C ILE A 444 -3.92 22.01 -3.70
N LYS A 445 -3.72 23.21 -4.25
CA LYS A 445 -2.38 23.73 -4.51
C LYS A 445 -1.59 24.01 -3.24
N GLU A 446 -2.22 24.59 -2.21
CA GLU A 446 -1.56 24.85 -0.93
C GLU A 446 -1.17 23.54 -0.22
N LYS A 447 -2.04 22.51 -0.21
CA LYS A 447 -1.71 21.19 0.33
C LYS A 447 -0.50 20.58 -0.39
N LEU A 448 -0.49 20.68 -1.72
CA LEU A 448 0.60 20.14 -2.52
C LEU A 448 1.91 20.90 -2.29
N ASP A 449 1.85 22.23 -2.12
CA ASP A 449 3.02 23.05 -1.78
C ASP A 449 3.62 22.66 -0.43
N VAL A 450 2.76 22.38 0.56
CA VAL A 450 3.20 21.86 1.87
C VAL A 450 3.92 20.52 1.71
N ILE A 451 3.32 19.54 1.01
CA ILE A 451 3.94 18.22 0.80
C ILE A 451 5.26 18.36 0.04
N ALA A 452 5.28 19.14 -1.03
CA ALA A 452 6.47 19.34 -1.86
C ALA A 452 7.64 19.94 -1.06
N LYS A 453 7.39 20.95 -0.25
CA LYS A 453 8.42 21.61 0.57
C LYS A 453 8.81 20.78 1.78
N GLU A 454 7.83 20.28 2.53
CA GLU A 454 8.08 19.64 3.82
C GLU A 454 8.58 18.19 3.68
N ILE A 455 8.06 17.44 2.71
CA ILE A 455 8.40 16.02 2.53
C ILE A 455 9.46 15.82 1.46
N TYR A 456 9.27 16.44 0.27
CA TYR A 456 10.20 16.25 -0.85
C TYR A 456 11.38 17.21 -0.83
N ARG A 457 11.30 18.32 -0.07
CA ARG A 457 12.30 19.41 -0.01
C ARG A 457 12.45 20.14 -1.35
N ALA A 458 11.39 20.19 -2.15
CA ALA A 458 11.32 20.95 -3.38
C ALA A 458 11.20 22.45 -3.10
N ASP A 459 11.69 23.28 -4.02
CA ASP A 459 11.56 24.75 -3.93
C ASP A 459 10.12 25.22 -4.23
N GLY A 460 9.32 24.41 -4.93
CA GLY A 460 7.93 24.70 -5.24
C GLY A 460 7.32 23.68 -6.21
N VAL A 461 6.15 24.03 -6.76
CA VAL A 461 5.37 23.18 -7.63
C VAL A 461 5.00 23.92 -8.92
N ASN A 462 5.25 23.30 -10.06
CA ASN A 462 4.83 23.77 -11.38
C ASN A 462 3.59 22.98 -11.84
N TYR A 463 2.69 23.64 -12.55
CA TYR A 463 1.46 23.03 -13.07
C TYR A 463 1.37 23.20 -14.58
N THR A 464 1.03 22.13 -15.30
CA THR A 464 0.62 22.25 -16.70
C THR A 464 -0.74 22.92 -16.81
N ALA A 465 -1.05 23.50 -17.97
CA ALA A 465 -2.38 24.08 -18.22
C ALA A 465 -3.52 23.03 -18.06
N LYS A 466 -3.22 21.75 -18.37
CA LYS A 466 -4.14 20.63 -18.15
C LYS A 466 -4.41 20.42 -16.66
N ALA A 467 -3.36 20.40 -15.84
CA ALA A 467 -3.47 20.25 -14.39
C ALA A 467 -4.23 21.42 -13.76
N ASP A 468 -3.94 22.66 -14.14
CA ASP A 468 -4.65 23.85 -13.67
C ASP A 468 -6.15 23.81 -13.98
N LYS A 469 -6.51 23.37 -15.18
CA LYS A 469 -7.92 23.20 -15.57
C LYS A 469 -8.59 22.11 -14.73
N ALA A 470 -7.93 20.97 -14.55
CA ALA A 470 -8.46 19.87 -13.76
C ALA A 470 -8.67 20.26 -12.29
N ILE A 471 -7.73 21.00 -11.67
CA ILE A 471 -7.87 21.50 -10.29
C ILE A 471 -9.12 22.37 -10.17
N LYS A 472 -9.31 23.36 -11.06
CA LYS A 472 -10.50 24.23 -11.04
C LYS A 472 -11.81 23.44 -11.18
N GLU A 473 -11.82 22.43 -12.05
CA GLU A 473 -13.00 21.57 -12.23
C GLU A 473 -13.29 20.76 -10.96
N ILE A 474 -12.26 20.20 -10.31
CA ILE A 474 -12.38 19.43 -9.05
C ILE A 474 -12.83 20.34 -7.89
N GLU A 475 -12.29 21.53 -7.78
CA GLU A 475 -12.69 22.53 -6.79
C GLU A 475 -14.17 22.94 -6.97
N SER A 476 -14.65 23.07 -8.22
CA SER A 476 -16.06 23.37 -8.52
C SER A 476 -17.03 22.27 -8.07
N LEU A 477 -16.53 21.03 -7.88
CA LEU A 477 -17.28 19.90 -7.33
C LEU A 477 -17.30 19.87 -5.79
N GLY A 478 -16.64 20.82 -5.12
CA GLY A 478 -16.48 20.85 -3.67
C GLY A 478 -15.49 19.82 -3.13
N LEU A 479 -14.57 19.35 -3.96
CA LEU A 479 -13.54 18.37 -3.59
C LEU A 479 -12.19 19.04 -3.24
N ASP A 480 -12.19 20.32 -2.92
CA ASP A 480 -11.03 21.07 -2.42
C ASP A 480 -10.68 20.73 -0.95
N ARG A 481 -11.64 20.15 -0.19
CA ARG A 481 -11.50 19.85 1.24
C ARG A 481 -10.99 18.44 1.54
N VAL A 482 -10.71 17.63 0.52
CA VAL A 482 -10.18 16.26 0.70
C VAL A 482 -8.66 16.25 0.67
N PRO A 483 -8.00 15.21 1.23
CA PRO A 483 -6.56 15.05 1.12
C PRO A 483 -6.07 14.95 -0.32
N VAL A 484 -4.79 15.26 -0.55
CA VAL A 484 -4.11 15.03 -1.82
C VAL A 484 -3.24 13.77 -1.75
N CYS A 485 -3.27 12.99 -2.82
CA CYS A 485 -2.50 11.77 -3.00
C CYS A 485 -1.53 11.96 -4.15
N VAL A 486 -0.26 12.20 -3.85
CA VAL A 486 0.75 12.45 -4.89
C VAL A 486 1.19 11.14 -5.53
N ALA A 487 0.99 11.05 -6.85
CA ALA A 487 1.49 9.96 -7.68
C ALA A 487 2.84 10.38 -8.28
N LYS A 488 3.92 9.79 -7.78
CA LYS A 488 5.31 10.14 -8.05
C LYS A 488 6.18 8.90 -8.17
N THR A 489 7.35 9.02 -8.80
CA THR A 489 8.37 7.96 -8.74
C THR A 489 8.73 7.63 -7.29
N GLN A 490 8.93 6.35 -7.00
CA GLN A 490 9.34 5.87 -5.67
C GLN A 490 10.85 5.93 -5.44
N TYR A 491 11.64 6.18 -6.48
CA TYR A 491 13.11 6.05 -6.41
C TYR A 491 13.84 7.33 -6.00
N SER A 492 13.15 8.43 -5.88
CA SER A 492 13.72 9.73 -5.51
C SER A 492 12.74 10.53 -4.66
N LEU A 493 13.24 11.46 -3.87
CA LEU A 493 12.44 12.51 -3.24
C LEU A 493 11.86 13.48 -4.28
N SER A 494 12.55 13.65 -5.42
CA SER A 494 12.07 14.45 -6.55
C SER A 494 11.12 13.62 -7.44
N ASP A 495 10.51 14.27 -8.44
CA ASP A 495 9.76 13.63 -9.52
C ASP A 495 10.65 13.06 -10.64
N ASP A 496 11.97 13.24 -10.54
CA ASP A 496 12.98 12.65 -11.41
C ASP A 496 13.66 11.46 -10.73
N PRO A 497 13.48 10.21 -11.22
CA PRO A 497 14.01 8.99 -10.58
C PRO A 497 15.55 8.92 -10.60
N THR A 498 16.24 9.77 -11.35
CA THR A 498 17.71 9.79 -11.43
C THR A 498 18.36 10.63 -10.35
N LYS A 499 17.58 11.49 -9.68
CA LYS A 499 18.06 12.34 -8.58
C LYS A 499 18.06 11.58 -7.27
N LEU A 500 19.17 10.89 -6.99
CA LEU A 500 19.35 10.07 -5.79
C LEU A 500 19.77 10.86 -4.55
N GLY A 501 19.75 10.23 -3.39
CA GLY A 501 20.20 10.80 -2.12
C GLY A 501 19.27 11.89 -1.57
N ARG A 502 19.76 13.09 -1.47
CA ARG A 502 19.03 14.28 -1.04
C ARG A 502 19.10 15.34 -2.13
N PRO A 503 18.23 15.30 -3.14
CA PRO A 503 18.20 16.33 -4.18
C PRO A 503 17.83 17.69 -3.61
N GLU A 504 18.41 18.74 -4.18
CA GLU A 504 18.19 20.15 -3.82
C GLU A 504 17.91 20.96 -5.10
N HIS A 505 17.32 22.14 -4.95
CA HIS A 505 17.06 23.09 -6.04
C HIS A 505 16.26 22.49 -7.20
N PHE A 506 15.11 21.91 -6.88
CA PHE A 506 14.20 21.36 -7.87
C PHE A 506 12.74 21.75 -7.57
N THR A 507 11.90 21.65 -8.58
CA THR A 507 10.45 21.83 -8.46
C THR A 507 9.74 20.53 -8.82
N ILE A 508 8.58 20.29 -8.23
CA ILE A 508 7.69 19.18 -8.60
C ILE A 508 6.82 19.62 -9.77
N ASN A 509 6.73 18.80 -10.82
CA ASN A 509 6.00 19.12 -12.05
C ASN A 509 4.71 18.31 -12.13
N VAL A 510 3.57 18.96 -11.93
CA VAL A 510 2.25 18.33 -11.96
C VAL A 510 1.74 18.32 -13.40
N SER A 511 1.54 17.11 -13.93
CA SER A 511 1.08 16.87 -15.31
C SER A 511 -0.45 16.76 -15.42
N ASP A 512 -1.10 16.19 -14.42
CA ASP A 512 -2.55 15.96 -14.36
C ASP A 512 -3.04 15.88 -12.92
N VAL A 513 -4.35 16.11 -12.71
CA VAL A 513 -5.00 15.94 -11.40
C VAL A 513 -6.36 15.27 -11.62
N ARG A 514 -6.70 14.27 -10.80
CA ARG A 514 -7.95 13.51 -10.91
C ARG A 514 -8.62 13.36 -9.56
N ALA A 515 -9.94 13.47 -9.55
CA ALA A 515 -10.73 13.19 -8.37
C ALA A 515 -10.90 11.67 -8.19
N SER A 516 -10.61 11.18 -7.00
CA SER A 516 -11.04 9.87 -6.49
C SER A 516 -12.14 10.14 -5.45
N ALA A 517 -13.29 10.60 -5.98
CA ALA A 517 -14.34 11.23 -5.17
C ALA A 517 -15.01 10.25 -4.19
N GLY A 518 -15.16 9.00 -4.60
CA GLY A 518 -15.67 7.94 -3.74
C GLY A 518 -14.68 7.54 -2.65
N ALA A 519 -13.39 7.47 -2.97
CA ALA A 519 -12.34 7.21 -1.98
C ALA A 519 -12.14 8.40 -1.03
N GLY A 520 -12.43 9.63 -1.49
CA GLY A 520 -12.33 10.85 -0.69
C GLY A 520 -10.94 11.46 -0.68
N PHE A 521 -10.23 11.43 -1.82
CA PHE A 521 -8.98 12.15 -2.03
C PHE A 521 -8.81 12.57 -3.50
N VAL A 522 -7.86 13.45 -3.75
CA VAL A 522 -7.49 13.90 -5.10
C VAL A 522 -6.12 13.35 -5.45
N VAL A 523 -6.01 12.70 -6.62
CA VAL A 523 -4.73 12.16 -7.12
C VAL A 523 -4.02 13.20 -7.96
N VAL A 524 -2.78 13.51 -7.60
CA VAL A 524 -1.93 14.49 -8.28
C VAL A 524 -0.79 13.75 -8.98
N TYR A 525 -0.77 13.78 -10.31
CA TYR A 525 0.22 13.07 -11.12
C TYR A 525 1.43 13.96 -11.41
N THR A 526 2.61 13.46 -11.06
CA THR A 526 3.89 14.09 -11.37
C THR A 526 4.65 13.19 -12.35
N GLY A 527 4.80 13.64 -13.58
CA GLY A 527 5.40 12.82 -14.64
C GLY A 527 4.50 11.66 -15.14
N ASP A 528 5.12 10.66 -15.76
CA ASP A 528 4.43 9.51 -16.37
C ASP A 528 4.24 8.37 -15.37
N VAL A 529 3.20 8.44 -14.55
CA VAL A 529 2.83 7.35 -13.65
C VAL A 529 1.85 6.40 -14.35
N MET A 530 2.26 5.15 -14.53
CA MET A 530 1.45 4.15 -15.24
C MET A 530 0.47 3.45 -14.29
N THR A 531 -0.80 3.47 -14.65
CA THR A 531 -1.87 2.75 -13.95
C THR A 531 -2.09 1.33 -14.48
N MET A 532 -1.43 0.96 -15.58
CA MET A 532 -1.36 -0.39 -16.12
C MET A 532 0.12 -0.74 -16.38
N PRO A 533 0.79 -1.42 -15.44
CA PRO A 533 2.16 -1.89 -15.64
C PRO A 533 2.27 -2.88 -16.81
N GLY A 534 3.46 -3.01 -17.39
CA GLY A 534 3.75 -4.04 -18.36
C GLY A 534 4.62 -5.14 -17.76
N LEU A 535 4.58 -6.33 -18.32
CA LEU A 535 5.52 -7.39 -17.98
C LEU A 535 6.94 -6.95 -18.40
N PRO A 536 8.00 -7.28 -17.60
CA PRO A 536 9.39 -7.02 -17.96
C PRO A 536 9.86 -7.92 -19.10
N LYS A 537 11.10 -7.71 -19.55
CA LYS A 537 11.71 -8.55 -20.60
C LYS A 537 11.79 -10.03 -20.20
N VAL A 538 12.05 -10.30 -18.93
CA VAL A 538 12.04 -11.64 -18.32
C VAL A 538 11.11 -11.54 -17.11
N PRO A 539 9.84 -11.93 -17.26
CA PRO A 539 8.89 -11.89 -16.15
C PRO A 539 9.12 -13.07 -15.18
N ALA A 540 8.70 -12.90 -13.94
CA ALA A 540 8.71 -13.97 -12.95
C ALA A 540 7.93 -15.22 -13.42
N ALA A 541 6.89 -14.99 -14.23
CA ALA A 541 6.09 -16.04 -14.85
C ALA A 541 6.90 -17.10 -15.63
N ASP A 542 8.05 -16.73 -16.19
CA ASP A 542 8.91 -17.65 -16.94
C ASP A 542 9.50 -18.77 -16.07
N ASN A 543 9.56 -18.57 -14.74
CA ASN A 543 10.15 -19.49 -13.78
C ASN A 543 9.09 -20.19 -12.89
N ILE A 544 7.83 -19.75 -12.94
CA ILE A 544 6.75 -20.33 -12.12
C ILE A 544 6.21 -21.56 -12.83
N ASP A 545 6.17 -22.71 -12.12
CA ASP A 545 5.64 -23.95 -12.63
C ASP A 545 4.92 -24.72 -11.52
N VAL A 546 4.17 -25.76 -11.90
CA VAL A 546 3.48 -26.65 -10.99
C VAL A 546 3.73 -28.11 -11.42
N ASP A 547 4.16 -28.94 -10.45
CA ASP A 547 4.40 -30.36 -10.71
C ASP A 547 3.10 -31.20 -10.74
N ALA A 548 3.26 -32.49 -11.01
CA ALA A 548 2.13 -33.44 -11.11
C ALA A 548 1.35 -33.62 -9.77
N ASP A 549 1.98 -33.31 -8.65
CA ASP A 549 1.39 -33.38 -7.32
C ASP A 549 0.74 -32.05 -6.89
N GLY A 550 0.77 -31.05 -7.78
CA GLY A 550 0.23 -29.71 -7.54
C GLY A 550 1.13 -28.78 -6.73
N ARG A 551 2.41 -29.14 -6.55
CA ARG A 551 3.38 -28.32 -5.84
C ARG A 551 3.92 -27.24 -6.76
N ILE A 552 3.83 -25.98 -6.31
CA ILE A 552 4.32 -24.82 -7.06
C ILE A 552 5.82 -24.64 -6.86
N THR A 553 6.52 -24.27 -7.93
CA THR A 553 7.94 -23.89 -7.94
C THR A 553 8.11 -22.50 -8.55
N GLY A 554 9.23 -21.83 -8.24
CA GLY A 554 9.56 -20.54 -8.82
C GLY A 554 8.70 -19.34 -8.35
N LEU A 555 7.81 -19.55 -7.41
CA LEU A 555 7.04 -18.49 -6.78
C LEU A 555 7.87 -17.91 -5.61
N PHE A 556 8.93 -17.15 -5.93
CA PHE A 556 9.85 -16.42 -5.02
C PHE A 556 10.56 -17.22 -3.91
#